data_e2220d69ca5f8f20ad01f3401a7be7ac
#
_entry.id   e2220d69ca5f8f20ad01f3401a7be7ac
#
_cell.length_a   1.000
_cell.length_b   1.000
_cell.length_c   1.000
_cell.angle_alpha   90.00
_cell.angle_beta   90.00
_cell.angle_gamma   90.00
#
_symmetry.space_group_name_H-M   'P 1'
#
loop_
_entity.id
_entity.type
_entity.pdbx_description
1 polymer ?
#
loop_
_entity_poly.entity_id
_entity_poly.type
_entity_poly.pdbx_seq_one_letter_code
_entity_poly.pdbx_strand_id
1 'polypeptide(L)'
;QIGVWSFTIRLVMQETGRLEAAASSIYLISIIGHCLSRFIYTGLMRWFSPSRLLTFGGVMSALLSLTVVLSAGTGWICITSLVLISSFMSLMFPTIYGIALGGIMRGDHPGDSKIGASGLIMSILGGALLTPLQGMVSDHTNIYTSYAVPAFCFVVVTAYAVYAHRCKATL
;
A
#
# COMPACT_ATOMS: atom_id res chain seq x y z
N GLN A 1 -3.67 -1.17 2.16
CA GLN A 1 -3.53 0.11 2.89
C GLN A 1 -4.22 0.05 4.25
N ILE A 2 -5.51 -0.27 4.29
CA ILE A 2 -6.30 -0.32 5.52
C ILE A 2 -5.66 -1.27 6.54
N GLY A 3 -5.27 -2.48 6.14
CA GLY A 3 -4.63 -3.45 7.02
C GLY A 3 -3.33 -2.94 7.64
N VAL A 4 -2.46 -2.28 6.87
CA VAL A 4 -1.23 -1.69 7.41
C VAL A 4 -1.55 -0.65 8.48
N TRP A 5 -2.47 0.27 8.21
CA TRP A 5 -2.82 1.33 9.16
C TRP A 5 -3.51 0.81 10.42
N SER A 6 -4.42 -0.16 10.27
CA SER A 6 -5.15 -0.74 11.41
C SER A 6 -4.22 -1.41 12.42
N PHE A 7 -3.13 -2.02 11.94
CA PHE A 7 -2.19 -2.74 12.81
C PHE A 7 -0.97 -1.89 13.23
N THR A 8 -0.76 -0.70 12.63
CA THR A 8 0.37 0.16 12.97
C THR A 8 0.40 0.54 14.44
N ILE A 9 -0.73 0.99 15.00
CA ILE A 9 -0.78 1.41 16.42
C ILE A 9 -0.47 0.23 17.34
N ARG A 10 -1.10 -0.93 17.12
CA ARG A 10 -0.88 -2.15 17.90
C ARG A 10 0.58 -2.61 17.87
N LEU A 11 1.20 -2.56 16.69
CA LEU A 11 2.59 -2.96 16.51
C LEU A 11 3.55 -1.98 17.20
N VAL A 12 3.31 -0.68 17.07
CA VAL A 12 4.12 0.34 17.74
C VAL A 12 4.00 0.24 19.26
N MET A 13 2.81 -0.04 19.78
CA MET A 13 2.61 -0.28 21.23
C MET A 13 3.40 -1.50 21.71
N GLN A 14 3.41 -2.58 20.93
CA GLN A 14 4.16 -3.79 21.27
C GLN A 14 5.67 -3.58 21.23
N GLU A 15 6.18 -2.83 20.26
CA GLU A 15 7.62 -2.54 20.11
C GLU A 15 8.15 -1.56 21.16
N THR A 16 7.38 -0.54 21.49
CA THR A 16 7.85 0.52 22.39
C THR A 16 7.48 0.29 23.84
N GLY A 17 6.54 -0.61 24.11
CA GLY A 17 5.95 -0.79 25.46
C GLY A 17 5.31 0.49 26.03
N ARG A 18 5.08 1.50 25.17
CA ARG A 18 4.57 2.82 25.58
C ARG A 18 3.05 2.89 25.51
N LEU A 19 2.49 3.86 26.22
CA LEU A 19 1.06 4.17 26.18
C LEU A 19 0.57 4.46 24.75
N GLU A 20 -0.69 4.20 24.52
CA GLU A 20 -1.41 4.40 23.26
C GLU A 20 -1.23 5.82 22.68
N ALA A 21 -1.10 6.83 23.53
CA ALA A 21 -0.85 8.21 23.13
C ALA A 21 0.47 8.40 22.36
N ALA A 22 1.54 7.69 22.75
CA ALA A 22 2.82 7.77 22.04
C ALA A 22 2.76 7.00 20.71
N ALA A 23 2.06 5.87 20.65
CA ALA A 23 1.85 5.12 19.43
C ALA A 23 0.99 5.91 18.42
N SER A 24 -0.01 6.64 18.91
CA SER A 24 -0.86 7.52 18.09
C SER A 24 -0.06 8.67 17.46
N SER A 25 0.94 9.20 18.17
CA SER A 25 1.81 10.26 17.62
C SER A 25 2.65 9.75 16.43
N ILE A 26 3.18 8.53 16.51
CA ILE A 26 3.92 7.89 15.42
C ILE A 26 2.98 7.61 14.24
N TYR A 27 1.76 7.18 14.52
CA TYR A 27 0.72 7.01 13.50
C TYR A 27 0.38 8.30 12.78
N LEU A 28 0.26 9.43 13.51
CA LEU A 28 0.05 10.76 12.93
C LEU A 28 1.22 11.16 12.00
N ILE A 29 2.46 10.91 12.41
CA ILE A 29 3.65 11.16 11.58
C ILE A 29 3.56 10.33 10.30
N SER A 30 3.13 9.08 10.36
CA SER A 30 2.93 8.21 9.20
C SER A 30 1.87 8.76 8.23
N ILE A 31 0.75 9.29 8.75
CA ILE A 31 -0.30 9.91 7.92
C ILE A 31 0.19 11.20 7.29
N ILE A 32 0.88 12.06 8.05
CA ILE A 32 1.47 13.29 7.50
C ILE A 32 2.47 12.95 6.40
N GLY A 33 3.36 11.98 6.63
CA GLY A 33 4.29 11.45 5.63
C GLY A 33 3.57 10.94 4.38
N HIS A 34 2.46 10.21 4.56
CA HIS A 34 1.61 9.76 3.46
C HIS A 34 1.05 10.93 2.62
N CYS A 35 0.53 11.96 3.28
CA CYS A 35 -0.01 13.14 2.60
C CYS A 35 1.08 13.91 1.85
N LEU A 36 2.22 14.17 2.48
CA LEU A 36 3.34 14.86 1.84
C LEU A 36 3.89 14.09 0.63
N SER A 37 4.06 12.78 0.79
CA SER A 37 4.50 11.89 -0.29
C SER A 37 3.56 11.94 -1.48
N ARG A 38 2.25 12.09 -1.27
CA ARG A 38 1.26 12.20 -2.34
C ARG A 38 1.50 13.41 -3.24
N PHE A 39 1.87 14.56 -2.65
CA PHE A 39 2.22 15.75 -3.43
C PHE A 39 3.52 15.55 -4.20
N ILE A 40 4.55 14.99 -3.55
CA ILE A 40 5.85 14.70 -4.17
C ILE A 40 5.66 13.75 -5.37
N TYR A 41 4.95 12.66 -5.19
CA TYR A 41 4.71 11.69 -6.25
C TYR A 41 3.84 12.24 -7.38
N THR A 42 2.86 13.08 -7.08
CA THR A 42 2.06 13.75 -8.11
C THR A 42 2.95 14.66 -8.97
N GLY A 43 3.90 15.37 -8.37
CA GLY A 43 4.91 16.13 -9.09
C GLY A 43 5.83 15.24 -9.93
N LEU A 44 6.24 14.10 -9.39
CA LEU A 44 7.15 13.15 -10.05
C LEU A 44 6.50 12.47 -11.27
N MET A 45 5.18 12.30 -11.27
CA MET A 45 4.43 11.78 -12.43
C MET A 45 4.53 12.65 -13.68
N ARG A 46 4.97 13.91 -13.56
CA ARG A 46 5.23 14.77 -14.72
C ARG A 46 6.50 14.33 -15.50
N TRP A 47 7.45 13.69 -14.80
CA TRP A 47 8.75 13.28 -15.37
C TRP A 47 8.86 11.78 -15.60
N PHE A 48 8.17 10.98 -14.79
CA PHE A 48 8.23 9.52 -14.85
C PHE A 48 6.86 8.93 -15.21
N SER A 49 6.87 7.84 -15.97
CA SER A 49 5.64 7.13 -16.31
C SER A 49 4.98 6.54 -15.04
N PRO A 50 3.65 6.67 -14.89
CA PRO A 50 2.92 6.16 -13.72
C PRO A 50 3.19 4.68 -13.43
N SER A 51 3.32 3.85 -14.49
CA SER A 51 3.59 2.42 -14.34
C SER A 51 4.96 2.13 -13.70
N ARG A 52 6.00 2.92 -14.04
CA ARG A 52 7.33 2.78 -13.42
C ARG A 52 7.33 3.18 -11.96
N LEU A 53 6.68 4.30 -11.63
CA LEU A 53 6.54 4.72 -10.24
C LEU A 53 5.75 3.70 -9.41
N LEU A 54 4.69 3.12 -9.98
CA LEU A 54 3.89 2.09 -9.32
C LEU A 54 4.72 0.83 -9.05
N THR A 55 5.53 0.39 -10.03
CA THR A 55 6.43 -0.76 -9.86
C THR A 55 7.45 -0.49 -8.76
N PHE A 56 8.09 0.68 -8.76
CA PHE A 56 9.07 1.06 -7.75
C PHE A 56 8.43 1.10 -6.35
N GLY A 57 7.29 1.79 -6.21
CA GLY A 57 6.57 1.87 -4.94
C GLY A 57 6.10 0.51 -4.43
N GLY A 58 5.64 -0.37 -5.34
CA GLY A 58 5.23 -1.74 -5.01
C GLY A 58 6.38 -2.59 -4.49
N VAL A 59 7.53 -2.59 -5.19
CA VAL A 59 8.73 -3.33 -4.77
C VAL A 59 9.23 -2.83 -3.41
N MET A 60 9.34 -1.50 -3.24
CA MET A 60 9.81 -0.92 -1.99
C MET A 60 8.87 -1.24 -0.82
N SER A 61 7.55 -1.16 -1.02
CA SER A 61 6.58 -1.52 0.02
C SER A 61 6.61 -3.00 0.37
N ALA A 62 6.81 -3.89 -0.62
CA ALA A 62 6.94 -5.33 -0.38
C ALA A 62 8.22 -5.64 0.43
N LEU A 63 9.35 -5.05 0.06
CA LEU A 63 10.61 -5.21 0.79
C LEU A 63 10.51 -4.67 2.22
N LEU A 64 9.96 -3.48 2.41
CA LEU A 64 9.76 -2.90 3.74
C LEU A 64 8.79 -3.71 4.60
N SER A 65 7.73 -4.27 4.00
CA SER A 65 6.82 -5.16 4.71
C SER A 65 7.50 -6.46 5.14
N LEU A 66 8.40 -6.99 4.30
CA LEU A 66 9.22 -8.14 4.64
C LEU A 66 10.22 -7.82 5.76
N THR A 67 10.83 -6.61 5.74
CA THR A 67 11.68 -6.18 6.86
C THR A 67 10.93 -6.09 8.17
N VAL A 68 9.67 -5.65 8.19
CA VAL A 68 8.82 -5.69 9.39
C VAL A 68 8.65 -7.11 9.91
N VAL A 69 8.40 -8.08 9.02
CA VAL A 69 8.26 -9.50 9.39
C VAL A 69 9.56 -10.07 9.98
N LEU A 70 10.70 -9.72 9.40
CA LEU A 70 12.01 -10.26 9.79
C LEU A 70 12.64 -9.52 10.99
N SER A 71 12.30 -8.26 11.22
CA SER A 71 12.86 -7.39 12.27
C SER A 71 12.00 -7.39 13.54
N ALA A 72 11.33 -8.50 13.84
CA ALA A 72 10.57 -8.66 15.07
C ALA A 72 11.46 -8.37 16.30
N GLY A 73 11.06 -7.36 17.10
CA GLY A 73 11.80 -6.95 18.30
C GLY A 73 12.92 -5.92 18.08
N THR A 74 13.07 -5.36 16.87
CA THR A 74 14.06 -4.30 16.59
C THR A 74 13.36 -2.94 16.46
N GLY A 75 12.77 -2.45 17.55
CA GLY A 75 11.84 -1.32 17.68
C GLY A 75 11.96 -0.21 16.64
N TRP A 76 13.14 0.42 16.50
CA TRP A 76 13.28 1.57 15.59
C TRP A 76 13.23 1.21 14.10
N ILE A 77 13.79 0.06 13.71
CA ILE A 77 13.79 -0.40 12.31
C ILE A 77 12.35 -0.72 11.89
N CYS A 78 11.60 -1.36 12.77
CA CYS A 78 10.19 -1.67 12.53
C CYS A 78 9.35 -0.40 12.34
N ILE A 79 9.50 0.58 13.24
CA ILE A 79 8.76 1.85 13.19
C ILE A 79 9.11 2.65 11.93
N THR A 80 10.38 2.78 11.60
CA THR A 80 10.81 3.49 10.38
C THR A 80 10.29 2.81 9.12
N SER A 81 10.28 1.49 9.07
CA SER A 81 9.72 0.72 7.96
C SER A 81 8.23 0.98 7.79
N LEU A 82 7.45 1.08 8.87
CA LEU A 82 6.02 1.39 8.82
C LEU A 82 5.74 2.78 8.26
N VAL A 83 6.51 3.79 8.67
CA VAL A 83 6.38 5.16 8.16
C VAL A 83 6.71 5.21 6.67
N LEU A 84 7.77 4.51 6.24
CA LEU A 84 8.16 4.43 4.84
C LEU A 84 7.12 3.67 3.99
N ILE A 85 6.58 2.56 4.47
CA ILE A 85 5.49 1.84 3.80
C ILE A 85 4.32 2.78 3.55
N SER A 86 3.90 3.55 4.57
CA SER A 86 2.81 4.52 4.43
C SER A 86 3.09 5.55 3.35
N SER A 87 4.33 6.01 3.22
CA SER A 87 4.74 6.97 2.18
C SER A 87 4.66 6.36 0.79
N PHE A 88 5.19 5.14 0.58
CA PHE A 88 5.15 4.47 -0.73
C PHE A 88 3.74 4.04 -1.14
N MET A 89 2.88 3.68 -0.19
CA MET A 89 1.49 3.35 -0.46
C MET A 89 0.66 4.51 -1.00
N SER A 90 1.08 5.75 -0.73
CA SER A 90 0.35 6.96 -1.10
C SER A 90 0.04 7.05 -2.60
N LEU A 91 0.96 6.56 -3.43
CA LEU A 91 0.82 6.60 -4.88
C LEU A 91 -0.02 5.46 -5.47
N MET A 92 -0.10 4.30 -4.78
CA MET A 92 -0.59 3.06 -5.38
C MET A 92 -2.04 3.19 -5.86
N PHE A 93 -2.94 3.62 -4.99
CA PHE A 93 -4.37 3.66 -5.33
C PHE A 93 -4.69 4.60 -6.50
N PRO A 94 -4.29 5.89 -6.50
CA PRO A 94 -4.59 6.79 -7.60
C PRO A 94 -3.91 6.38 -8.91
N THR A 95 -2.73 5.76 -8.83
CA THR A 95 -2.02 5.31 -10.03
C THR A 95 -2.68 4.09 -10.67
N ILE A 96 -3.07 3.08 -9.85
CA ILE A 96 -3.80 1.91 -10.35
C ILE A 96 -5.13 2.34 -10.96
N TYR A 97 -5.85 3.23 -10.27
CA TYR A 97 -7.11 3.78 -10.75
C TYR A 97 -6.93 4.50 -12.10
N GLY A 98 -5.93 5.37 -12.20
CA GLY A 98 -5.63 6.09 -13.44
C GLY A 98 -5.21 5.19 -14.59
N ILE A 99 -4.39 4.15 -14.34
CA ILE A 99 -3.96 3.20 -15.38
C ILE A 99 -5.15 2.34 -15.86
N ALA A 100 -5.94 1.82 -14.94
CA ALA A 100 -7.08 0.96 -15.25
C ALA A 100 -8.17 1.76 -15.99
N LEU A 101 -8.52 2.95 -15.49
CA LEU A 101 -9.53 3.79 -16.12
C LEU A 101 -9.07 4.30 -17.50
N GLY A 102 -7.80 4.70 -17.63
CA GLY A 102 -7.22 5.13 -18.90
C GLY A 102 -7.19 4.01 -19.95
N GLY A 103 -7.09 2.75 -19.56
CA GLY A 103 -7.24 1.59 -20.42
C GLY A 103 -8.69 1.41 -20.93
N ILE A 104 -9.65 1.57 -20.03
CA ILE A 104 -11.08 1.40 -20.31
C ILE A 104 -11.62 2.58 -21.17
N MET A 105 -11.16 3.81 -20.90
CA MET A 105 -11.58 5.00 -21.65
C MET A 105 -11.10 5.02 -23.12
N ARG A 106 -10.18 4.16 -23.50
CA ARG A 106 -9.76 3.97 -24.91
C ARG A 106 -10.66 3.01 -25.68
N GLY A 107 -11.59 2.33 -25.03
CA GLY A 107 -12.64 1.52 -25.68
C GLY A 107 -13.74 2.40 -26.29
N ASP A 108 -14.35 1.92 -27.35
CA ASP A 108 -15.36 2.66 -28.17
C ASP A 108 -16.71 2.91 -27.46
N HIS A 109 -16.90 2.40 -26.24
CA HIS A 109 -18.20 2.50 -25.55
C HIS A 109 -18.11 3.35 -24.27
N PRO A 110 -18.79 4.52 -24.21
CA PRO A 110 -18.76 5.42 -23.05
C PRO A 110 -19.40 4.82 -21.78
N GLY A 111 -20.12 3.70 -21.89
CA GLY A 111 -20.67 2.96 -20.75
C GLY A 111 -19.64 2.15 -19.96
N ASP A 112 -18.60 1.67 -20.62
CA ASP A 112 -17.61 0.78 -20.02
C ASP A 112 -16.76 1.48 -18.95
N SER A 113 -16.54 2.79 -19.09
CA SER A 113 -15.80 3.59 -18.12
C SER A 113 -16.52 3.70 -16.76
N LYS A 114 -17.85 3.76 -16.75
CA LYS A 114 -18.65 3.81 -15.52
C LYS A 114 -18.64 2.47 -14.79
N ILE A 115 -18.78 1.38 -15.54
CA ILE A 115 -18.72 0.02 -14.99
C ILE A 115 -17.31 -0.28 -14.44
N GLY A 116 -16.27 0.09 -15.17
CA GLY A 116 -14.91 -0.08 -14.72
C GLY A 116 -14.58 0.75 -13.47
N ALA A 117 -15.05 1.99 -13.41
CA ALA A 117 -14.88 2.83 -12.22
C ALA A 117 -15.60 2.26 -11.00
N SER A 118 -16.83 1.78 -11.16
CA SER A 118 -17.59 1.16 -10.07
C SER A 118 -16.93 -0.14 -9.59
N GLY A 119 -16.40 -0.98 -10.49
CA GLY A 119 -15.65 -2.18 -10.15
C GLY A 119 -14.38 -1.88 -9.35
N LEU A 120 -13.65 -0.83 -9.72
CA LEU A 120 -12.48 -0.37 -8.97
C LEU A 120 -12.84 0.13 -7.57
N ILE A 121 -13.95 0.84 -7.42
CA ILE A 121 -14.45 1.27 -6.10
C ILE A 121 -14.87 0.05 -5.27
N MET A 122 -15.55 -0.93 -5.86
CA MET A 122 -15.89 -2.19 -5.18
C MET A 122 -14.65 -2.96 -4.71
N SER A 123 -13.48 -2.78 -5.33
CA SER A 123 -12.24 -3.40 -4.87
C SER A 123 -11.81 -2.94 -3.48
N ILE A 124 -12.32 -1.80 -2.98
CA ILE A 124 -12.12 -1.34 -1.60
C ILE A 124 -12.70 -2.34 -0.59
N LEU A 125 -13.75 -3.09 -0.95
CA LEU A 125 -14.27 -4.19 -0.15
C LEU A 125 -13.21 -5.29 0.12
N GLY A 126 -12.21 -5.43 -0.74
CA GLY A 126 -11.05 -6.28 -0.49
C GLY A 126 -10.33 -5.92 0.82
N GLY A 127 -10.31 -4.64 1.19
CA GLY A 127 -9.78 -4.20 2.49
C GLY A 127 -10.58 -4.74 3.67
N ALA A 128 -11.90 -4.83 3.53
CA ALA A 128 -12.79 -5.37 4.56
C ALA A 128 -12.60 -6.88 4.79
N LEU A 129 -12.15 -7.62 3.77
CA LEU A 129 -11.86 -9.06 3.87
C LEU A 129 -10.42 -9.33 4.35
N LEU A 130 -9.46 -8.58 3.83
CA LEU A 130 -8.04 -8.79 4.14
C LEU A 130 -7.65 -8.31 5.54
N THR A 131 -8.34 -7.30 6.09
CA THR A 131 -8.06 -6.82 7.45
C THR A 131 -8.43 -7.85 8.53
N PRO A 132 -9.61 -8.49 8.52
CA PRO A 132 -9.90 -9.60 9.42
C PRO A 132 -8.95 -10.80 9.24
N LEU A 133 -8.59 -11.12 8.01
CA LEU A 133 -7.61 -12.18 7.74
C LEU A 133 -6.25 -11.87 8.38
N GLN A 134 -5.79 -10.63 8.26
CA GLN A 134 -4.57 -10.16 8.92
C GLN A 134 -4.72 -10.24 10.45
N GLY A 135 -5.91 -9.93 11.00
CA GLY A 135 -6.22 -10.09 12.42
C GLY A 135 -6.12 -11.54 12.88
N MET A 136 -6.72 -12.47 12.15
CA MET A 136 -6.63 -13.91 12.46
C MET A 136 -5.17 -14.39 12.45
N VAL A 137 -4.38 -14.00 11.47
CA VAL A 137 -2.94 -14.33 11.43
C VAL A 137 -2.21 -13.74 12.64
N SER A 138 -2.52 -12.47 13.01
CA SER A 138 -1.93 -11.82 14.19
C SER A 138 -2.27 -12.55 15.50
N ASP A 139 -3.50 -13.03 15.64
CA ASP A 139 -3.99 -13.68 16.86
C ASP A 139 -3.45 -15.11 17.01
N HIS A 140 -3.22 -15.81 15.89
CA HIS A 140 -2.70 -17.19 15.90
C HIS A 140 -1.17 -17.28 15.94
N THR A 141 -0.46 -16.24 15.48
CA THR A 141 1.01 -16.26 15.42
C THR A 141 1.59 -15.06 16.17
N ASN A 142 1.91 -14.01 15.43
CA ASN A 142 2.45 -12.76 15.95
C ASN A 142 2.02 -11.59 15.05
N ILE A 143 1.96 -10.40 15.63
CA ILE A 143 1.61 -9.18 14.89
C ILE A 143 2.58 -8.91 13.74
N TYR A 144 3.86 -9.26 13.89
CA TYR A 144 4.87 -9.10 12.84
C TYR A 144 4.59 -10.02 11.65
N THR A 145 4.25 -11.27 11.91
CA THR A 145 3.92 -12.26 10.87
C THR A 145 2.66 -11.84 10.10
N SER A 146 1.73 -11.13 10.74
CA SER A 146 0.52 -10.63 10.06
C SER A 146 0.83 -9.66 8.91
N TYR A 147 2.00 -9.01 8.93
CA TYR A 147 2.45 -8.15 7.82
C TYR A 147 2.86 -8.92 6.56
N ALA A 148 2.91 -10.26 6.61
CA ALA A 148 3.03 -11.09 5.42
C ALA A 148 1.82 -10.94 4.49
N VAL A 149 0.61 -10.67 5.05
CA VAL A 149 -0.60 -10.45 4.25
C VAL A 149 -0.49 -9.20 3.37
N PRO A 150 -0.19 -8.00 3.90
CA PRO A 150 0.12 -6.84 3.08
C PRO A 150 1.30 -7.05 2.12
N ALA A 151 2.37 -7.75 2.57
CA ALA A 151 3.52 -8.04 1.70
C ALA A 151 3.09 -8.80 0.45
N PHE A 152 2.29 -9.84 0.59
CA PHE A 152 1.73 -10.58 -0.54
C PHE A 152 0.90 -9.69 -1.46
N CYS A 153 0.05 -8.82 -0.91
CA CYS A 153 -0.73 -7.87 -1.69
C CYS A 153 0.17 -6.91 -2.49
N PHE A 154 1.28 -6.43 -1.91
CA PHE A 154 2.22 -5.56 -2.62
C PHE A 154 2.94 -6.28 -3.76
N VAL A 155 3.24 -7.57 -3.61
CA VAL A 155 3.79 -8.40 -4.70
C VAL A 155 2.80 -8.49 -5.85
N VAL A 156 1.52 -8.72 -5.57
CA VAL A 156 0.46 -8.77 -6.60
C VAL A 156 0.33 -7.42 -7.31
N VAL A 157 0.34 -6.31 -6.56
CA VAL A 157 0.30 -4.96 -7.15
C VAL A 157 1.52 -4.70 -8.03
N THR A 158 2.70 -5.15 -7.60
CA THR A 158 3.94 -5.02 -8.39
C THR A 158 3.87 -5.82 -9.68
N ALA A 159 3.37 -7.07 -9.62
CA ALA A 159 3.16 -7.90 -10.80
C ALA A 159 2.21 -7.23 -11.80
N TYR A 160 1.10 -6.67 -11.30
CA TYR A 160 0.18 -5.89 -12.13
C TYR A 160 0.86 -4.67 -12.78
N ALA A 161 1.66 -3.93 -12.03
CA ALA A 161 2.37 -2.75 -12.52
C ALA A 161 3.36 -3.11 -13.64
N VAL A 162 4.10 -4.22 -13.50
CA VAL A 162 5.02 -4.74 -14.53
C VAL A 162 4.25 -5.18 -15.78
N TYR A 163 3.13 -5.87 -15.60
CA TYR A 163 2.25 -6.26 -16.70
C TYR A 163 1.74 -5.03 -17.47
N ALA A 164 1.21 -4.04 -16.76
CA ALA A 164 0.71 -2.80 -17.36
C ALA A 164 1.82 -2.01 -18.08
N HIS A 165 3.06 -2.07 -17.57
CA HIS A 165 4.21 -1.45 -18.25
C HIS A 165 4.53 -2.15 -19.56
N ARG A 166 4.50 -3.49 -19.59
CA ARG A 166 4.78 -4.27 -20.81
C ARG A 166 3.71 -4.06 -21.88
N CYS A 167 2.44 -4.07 -21.50
CA CYS A 167 1.34 -3.80 -22.42
C CYS A 167 1.38 -2.39 -23.04
N LYS A 168 1.93 -1.38 -22.34
CA LYS A 168 2.15 -0.04 -22.90
C LYS A 168 3.37 0.05 -23.83
N ALA A 169 4.32 -0.84 -23.70
CA ALA A 169 5.51 -0.88 -24.56
C ALA A 169 5.25 -1.60 -25.90
N THR A 170 4.11 -2.31 -26.02
CA THR A 170 3.69 -3.04 -27.22
C THR A 170 2.63 -2.29 -28.05
N LEU A 171 2.23 -1.11 -27.64
CA LEU A 171 1.33 -0.17 -28.34
C LEU A 171 2.05 1.13 -28.69
#